data_f0cc59b0aed138f1587bc7efa0fd4c0e
#
_entry.id   f0cc59b0aed138f1587bc7efa0fd4c0e
#
_cell.length_a   1.000
_cell.length_b   1.000
_cell.length_c   1.000
_cell.angle_alpha   90.00
_cell.angle_beta   90.00
_cell.angle_gamma   90.00
#
_symmetry.space_group_name_H-M   'P 1'
#
loop_
_entity.id
_entity.type
_entity.pdbx_description
1 polymer ?
#
loop_
_entity_poly.entity_id
_entity_poly.type
_entity_poly.pdbx_seq_one_letter_code
_entity_poly.pdbx_strand_id
1 'polypeptide(L)'
;MGTFSVKAHLPDGREIEVFVDTGSTFSKLPASDLESFGVQRAFDIEVELGDGTIMRRSVGYIELEVQGRHRILPVAFGGVGERSLLGATALEILGFAVDASRQELVPTRSLEIWAQTSSPAVLHPSTSA
;
A
#
# COMPACT_ATOMS: atom_id res chain seq x y z
N MET A 1 17.18 11.04 -6.89
CA MET A 1 16.19 10.26 -7.20
C MET A 1 14.94 10.68 -6.53
N GLY A 2 14.06 11.07 -7.08
CA GLY A 2 12.85 11.55 -6.52
C GLY A 2 11.76 10.51 -6.47
N THR A 3 10.69 10.86 -5.84
CA THR A 3 9.47 10.10 -5.94
C THR A 3 8.71 10.57 -7.16
N PHE A 4 7.78 9.77 -7.57
CA PHE A 4 6.83 10.14 -8.63
C PHE A 4 5.43 9.81 -8.11
N SER A 5 4.44 10.35 -8.78
CA SER A 5 3.07 10.11 -8.36
C SER A 5 2.32 9.30 -9.41
N VAL A 6 1.29 8.64 -8.95
CA VAL A 6 0.33 7.95 -9.81
C VAL A 6 -1.05 8.34 -9.35
N LYS A 7 -2.03 8.03 -10.16
CA LYS A 7 -3.42 8.30 -9.82
C LYS A 7 -4.04 7.08 -9.21
N ALA A 8 -4.77 7.29 -8.12
CA ALA A 8 -5.55 6.26 -7.48
C ALA A 8 -7.00 6.72 -7.47
N HIS A 9 -7.92 5.77 -7.46
CA HIS A 9 -9.34 6.11 -7.38
C HIS A 9 -9.91 5.62 -6.06
N LEU A 10 -10.62 6.51 -5.40
CA LEU A 10 -11.33 6.23 -4.15
C LEU A 10 -12.61 5.45 -4.46
N PRO A 11 -13.25 4.88 -3.43
CA PRO A 11 -14.45 4.07 -3.67
C PRO A 11 -15.57 4.78 -4.41
N ASP A 12 -15.65 6.10 -4.32
CA ASP A 12 -16.67 6.86 -5.04
C ASP A 12 -16.22 7.23 -6.47
N GLY A 13 -15.05 6.75 -6.90
CA GLY A 13 -14.53 7.05 -8.23
C GLY A 13 -13.69 8.31 -8.31
N ARG A 14 -13.61 9.08 -7.23
CA ARG A 14 -12.83 10.30 -7.23
C ARG A 14 -11.35 9.98 -7.35
N GLU A 15 -10.67 10.74 -8.19
CA GLU A 15 -9.27 10.49 -8.48
C GLU A 15 -8.40 11.31 -7.56
N ILE A 16 -7.37 10.71 -7.01
CA ILE A 16 -6.41 11.42 -6.18
C ILE A 16 -5.00 11.09 -6.64
N GLU A 17 -4.10 12.03 -6.40
CA GLU A 17 -2.69 11.82 -6.69
C GLU A 17 -2.02 11.23 -5.45
N VAL A 18 -1.30 10.13 -5.61
CA VAL A 18 -0.54 9.53 -4.52
C VAL A 18 0.91 9.40 -4.95
N PHE A 19 1.82 9.74 -4.04
CA PHE A 19 3.25 9.65 -4.34
C PHE A 19 3.74 8.26 -3.97
N VAL A 20 4.46 7.63 -4.89
CA VAL A 20 5.00 6.29 -4.67
C VAL A 20 6.22 6.41 -3.77
N ASP A 21 6.16 5.74 -2.61
CA ASP A 21 7.21 5.83 -1.61
C ASP A 21 7.51 4.43 -1.08
N THR A 22 8.51 3.80 -1.67
CA THR A 22 8.88 2.43 -1.29
C THR A 22 9.56 2.38 0.07
N GLY A 23 9.96 3.52 0.61
CA GLY A 23 10.51 3.60 1.96
C GLY A 23 9.46 3.62 3.05
N SER A 24 8.20 3.81 2.70
CA SER A 24 7.10 3.79 3.66
C SER A 24 6.41 2.45 3.62
N THR A 25 6.25 1.82 4.78
CA THR A 25 5.53 0.55 4.86
C THR A 25 4.06 0.74 4.50
N PHE A 26 3.44 1.76 5.09
CA PHE A 26 2.01 2.00 4.90
C PHE A 26 1.78 3.16 3.96
N SER A 27 0.69 3.07 3.22
CA SER A 27 0.17 4.19 2.46
C SER A 27 -0.44 5.20 3.43
N LYS A 28 -0.69 6.40 2.94
CA LYS A 28 -1.25 7.46 3.76
C LYS A 28 -2.19 8.29 2.90
N LEU A 29 -3.38 8.54 3.41
CA LEU A 29 -4.36 9.41 2.76
C LEU A 29 -4.85 10.42 3.79
N PRO A 30 -5.41 11.54 3.34
CA PRO A 30 -5.95 12.52 4.29
C PRO A 30 -7.00 11.90 5.19
N ALA A 31 -6.91 12.20 6.48
CA ALA A 31 -7.87 11.68 7.44
C ALA A 31 -9.29 12.06 7.04
N SER A 32 -9.48 13.26 6.49
CA SER A 32 -10.80 13.70 6.08
C SER A 32 -11.41 12.80 5.01
N ASP A 33 -10.59 12.32 4.07
CA ASP A 33 -11.09 11.40 3.06
C ASP A 33 -11.47 10.06 3.68
N LEU A 34 -10.61 9.53 4.53
CA LEU A 34 -10.89 8.24 5.17
C LEU A 34 -12.14 8.32 6.03
N GLU A 35 -12.29 9.41 6.77
CA GLU A 35 -13.48 9.61 7.61
C GLU A 35 -14.73 9.73 6.77
N SER A 36 -14.64 10.37 5.62
CA SER A 36 -15.81 10.54 4.76
C SER A 36 -16.34 9.20 4.23
N PHE A 37 -15.47 8.18 4.16
CA PHE A 37 -15.89 6.85 3.75
C PHE A 37 -16.19 5.95 4.94
N GLY A 38 -16.15 6.49 6.16
CA GLY A 38 -16.47 5.70 7.35
C GLY A 38 -15.38 4.70 7.71
N VAL A 39 -14.14 4.94 7.30
CA VAL A 39 -13.05 4.02 7.58
C VAL A 39 -12.79 3.99 9.08
N GLN A 40 -12.78 2.79 9.65
CA GLN A 40 -12.54 2.60 11.08
C GLN A 40 -11.05 2.61 11.35
N ARG A 41 -10.65 3.19 12.49
CA ARG A 41 -9.26 3.15 12.92
C ARG A 41 -9.02 1.78 13.55
N ALA A 42 -8.31 0.92 12.84
CA ALA A 42 -8.17 -0.48 13.22
C ALA A 42 -7.02 -0.69 14.20
N PHE A 43 -5.91 0.01 14.00
CA PHE A 43 -4.77 -0.09 14.92
C PHE A 43 -3.89 1.14 14.74
N ASP A 44 -2.97 1.35 15.68
CA ASP A 44 -2.04 2.46 15.62
C ASP A 44 -0.65 1.97 15.31
N ILE A 45 0.12 2.81 14.64
CA ILE A 45 1.54 2.58 14.37
C ILE A 45 2.33 3.78 14.84
N GLU A 46 3.61 3.57 15.09
CA GLU A 46 4.53 4.66 15.33
C GLU A 46 5.31 4.92 14.06
N VAL A 47 5.43 6.18 13.69
CA VAL A 47 6.20 6.56 12.51
C VAL A 47 7.26 7.55 12.94
N GLU A 48 8.43 7.43 12.34
CA GLU A 48 9.51 8.38 12.58
C GLU A 48 9.55 9.37 11.43
N LEU A 49 9.48 10.64 11.76
CA LEU A 49 9.51 11.71 10.78
C LEU A 49 10.95 12.04 10.41
N GLY A 50 11.12 12.80 9.33
CA GLY A 50 12.46 13.11 8.83
C GLY A 50 13.36 13.82 9.83
N ASP A 51 12.76 14.51 10.82
CA ASP A 51 13.54 15.20 11.85
C ASP A 51 13.79 14.32 13.08
N GLY A 52 13.44 13.03 13.01
CA GLY A 52 13.63 12.11 14.11
C GLY A 52 12.48 12.05 15.10
N THR A 53 11.48 12.90 14.93
CA THR A 53 10.32 12.89 15.81
C THR A 53 9.50 11.63 15.59
N ILE A 54 9.03 11.02 16.68
CA ILE A 54 8.15 9.86 16.61
C ILE A 54 6.72 10.33 16.83
N MET A 55 5.83 9.90 15.96
CA MET A 55 4.41 10.19 16.17
C MET A 55 3.58 8.94 15.92
N ARG A 56 2.36 8.97 16.42
CA ARG A 56 1.43 7.88 16.28
C ARG A 56 0.45 8.19 15.16
N ARG A 57 0.15 7.18 14.37
CA ARG A 57 -0.90 7.30 13.37
C ARG A 57 -1.82 6.11 13.47
N SER A 58 -3.10 6.34 13.26
CA SER A 58 -4.05 5.25 13.11
C SER A 58 -4.01 4.73 11.69
N VAL A 59 -4.30 3.45 11.53
CA VAL A 59 -4.37 2.77 10.25
C VAL A 59 -5.76 2.16 10.11
N GLY A 60 -6.35 2.28 8.94
CA GLY A 60 -7.61 1.65 8.60
C GLY A 60 -7.50 1.02 7.22
N TYR A 61 -8.60 0.50 6.72
CA TYR A 61 -8.61 -0.22 5.44
C TYR A 61 -9.58 0.43 4.49
N ILE A 62 -9.15 0.63 3.25
CA ILE A 62 -10.00 1.23 2.24
C ILE A 62 -9.67 0.59 0.90
N GLU A 63 -10.67 0.45 0.06
CA GLU A 63 -10.45 -0.04 -1.29
C GLU A 63 -9.94 1.09 -2.17
N LEU A 64 -8.85 0.84 -2.88
CA LEU A 64 -8.32 1.78 -3.86
C LEU A 64 -8.14 1.06 -5.17
N GLU A 65 -8.26 1.82 -6.25
CA GLU A 65 -7.97 1.31 -7.58
C GLU A 65 -6.75 2.03 -8.12
N VAL A 66 -5.76 1.27 -8.59
CA VAL A 66 -4.55 1.82 -9.20
C VAL A 66 -4.31 1.02 -10.46
N GLN A 67 -4.30 1.71 -11.60
CA GLN A 67 -4.04 1.10 -12.91
C GLN A 67 -4.90 -0.14 -13.14
N GLY A 68 -6.18 -0.02 -12.81
CA GLY A 68 -7.15 -1.09 -13.06
C GLY A 68 -7.22 -2.17 -12.00
N ARG A 69 -6.38 -2.12 -10.98
CA ARG A 69 -6.41 -3.12 -9.91
C ARG A 69 -7.07 -2.54 -8.68
N HIS A 70 -8.10 -3.25 -8.21
CA HIS A 70 -8.86 -2.85 -7.03
C HIS A 70 -8.43 -3.73 -5.87
N ARG A 71 -8.01 -3.11 -4.77
CA ARG A 71 -7.58 -3.88 -3.59
C ARG A 71 -7.96 -3.12 -2.34
N ILE A 72 -8.23 -3.85 -1.28
CA ILE A 72 -8.41 -3.27 0.05
C ILE A 72 -7.03 -3.15 0.68
N LEU A 73 -6.65 -1.93 1.01
CA LEU A 73 -5.29 -1.63 1.45
C LEU A 73 -5.29 -1.03 2.84
N PRO A 74 -4.27 -1.33 3.65
CA PRO A 74 -4.08 -0.64 4.93
C PRO A 74 -3.52 0.75 4.65
N VAL A 75 -4.15 1.77 5.24
CA VAL A 75 -3.80 3.16 4.96
C VAL A 75 -3.78 3.93 6.27
N ALA A 76 -2.70 4.69 6.49
CA ALA A 76 -2.58 5.54 7.65
C ALA A 76 -3.37 6.82 7.45
N PHE A 77 -3.93 7.33 8.54
CA PHE A 77 -4.67 8.59 8.53
C PHE A 77 -3.66 9.74 8.56
N GLY A 78 -3.61 10.49 7.47
CA GLY A 78 -2.68 11.59 7.32
C GLY A 78 -3.21 12.89 7.88
N GLY A 79 -2.30 13.76 8.27
CA GLY A 79 -2.66 15.08 8.76
C GLY A 79 -2.92 16.06 7.63
N VAL A 80 -3.43 17.22 8.01
CA VAL A 80 -3.72 18.28 7.06
C VAL A 80 -2.43 18.73 6.39
N GLY A 81 -2.47 18.85 5.06
CA GLY A 81 -1.32 19.33 4.30
C GLY A 81 -0.24 18.29 4.04
N GLU A 82 -0.41 17.09 4.53
CA GLU A 82 0.55 16.01 4.25
C GLU A 82 0.27 15.37 2.92
N ARG A 83 1.32 14.88 2.28
CA ARG A 83 1.18 14.21 0.99
C ARG A 83 0.50 12.87 1.16
N SER A 84 -0.30 12.53 0.16
CA SER A 84 -0.82 11.17 0.04
C SER A 84 0.27 10.27 -0.51
N LEU A 85 0.45 9.10 0.09
CA LEU A 85 1.53 8.18 -0.25
C LEU A 85 0.99 6.81 -0.58
N LEU A 86 1.64 6.16 -1.53
CA LEU A 86 1.41 4.74 -1.83
C LEU A 86 2.67 4.00 -1.36
N GLY A 87 2.55 3.21 -0.31
CA GLY A 87 3.70 2.59 0.33
C GLY A 87 3.97 1.18 -0.13
N ALA A 88 4.99 0.56 0.46
CA ALA A 88 5.48 -0.74 0.02
C ALA A 88 4.44 -1.84 0.15
N THR A 89 3.70 -1.87 1.25
CA THR A 89 2.68 -2.90 1.44
C THR A 89 1.61 -2.82 0.36
N ALA A 90 1.18 -1.60 0.02
CA ALA A 90 0.19 -1.44 -1.03
C ALA A 90 0.71 -1.93 -2.37
N LEU A 91 1.95 -1.62 -2.69
CA LEU A 91 2.53 -2.08 -3.95
C LEU A 91 2.55 -3.59 -4.02
N GLU A 92 2.89 -4.26 -2.92
CA GLU A 92 2.88 -5.71 -2.89
C GLU A 92 1.48 -6.27 -3.07
N ILE A 93 0.51 -5.72 -2.37
CA ILE A 93 -0.87 -6.21 -2.47
C ILE A 93 -1.42 -5.95 -3.86
N LEU A 94 -1.12 -4.79 -4.43
CA LEU A 94 -1.56 -4.44 -5.78
C LEU A 94 -0.83 -5.26 -6.85
N GLY A 95 0.35 -5.78 -6.53
CA GLY A 95 1.13 -6.53 -7.49
C GLY A 95 1.90 -5.64 -8.45
N PHE A 96 2.50 -4.58 -7.93
CA PHE A 96 3.32 -3.67 -8.74
C PHE A 96 4.72 -3.59 -8.19
N ALA A 97 5.67 -3.45 -9.09
CA ALA A 97 7.04 -3.06 -8.78
C ALA A 97 7.27 -1.66 -9.34
N VAL A 98 8.30 -1.00 -8.84
CA VAL A 98 8.65 0.34 -9.30
C VAL A 98 9.76 0.23 -10.34
N ASP A 99 9.52 0.82 -11.50
CA ASP A 99 10.58 1.04 -12.48
C ASP A 99 11.10 2.46 -12.25
N ALA A 100 12.20 2.56 -11.51
CA ALA A 100 12.70 3.87 -11.11
C ALA A 100 13.20 4.70 -12.29
N SER A 101 13.73 4.04 -13.32
CA SER A 101 14.27 4.79 -14.45
C SER A 101 13.17 5.41 -15.28
N ARG A 102 12.00 4.78 -15.35
CA ARG A 102 10.87 5.31 -16.09
C ARG A 102 9.88 6.01 -15.21
N GLN A 103 10.04 5.92 -13.89
CA GLN A 103 9.12 6.49 -12.91
C GLN A 103 7.71 6.00 -13.14
N GLU A 104 7.55 4.68 -13.19
CA GLU A 104 6.24 4.09 -13.39
C GLU A 104 6.14 2.78 -12.63
N LEU A 105 4.90 2.35 -12.43
CA LEU A 105 4.59 1.07 -11.81
C LEU A 105 4.45 0.03 -12.91
N VAL A 106 5.05 -1.13 -12.69
CA VAL A 106 4.94 -2.24 -13.64
C VAL A 106 4.37 -3.44 -12.92
N PRO A 107 3.55 -4.25 -13.61
CA PRO A 107 2.97 -5.42 -12.98
C PRO A 107 4.04 -6.43 -12.55
N THR A 108 3.76 -7.11 -11.47
CA THR A 108 4.63 -8.16 -10.99
C THR A 108 3.80 -9.34 -10.54
N ARG A 109 4.46 -10.44 -10.23
CA ARG A 109 3.80 -11.64 -9.71
C ARG A 109 4.28 -11.91 -8.31
N SER A 110 3.38 -12.44 -7.50
CA SER A 110 3.78 -12.93 -6.20
C SER A 110 4.63 -14.17 -6.36
N LEU A 111 5.64 -14.30 -5.51
CA LEU A 111 6.47 -15.47 -5.49
C LEU A 111 5.99 -16.38 -4.38
N GLU A 112 5.93 -17.68 -4.69
CA GLU A 112 5.69 -18.68 -3.68
C GLU A 112 6.89 -19.61 -3.66
N ILE A 113 7.72 -19.42 -2.67
CA ILE A 113 8.97 -20.13 -2.55
C ILE A 113 8.76 -21.64 -2.53
N TRP A 114 7.65 -22.08 -1.90
CA TRP A 114 7.34 -23.49 -1.86
C TRP A 114 7.21 -24.12 -3.23
N ALA A 115 6.56 -23.42 -4.15
CA ALA A 115 6.41 -23.93 -5.49
C ALA A 115 7.75 -24.12 -6.16
N GLN A 116 8.70 -23.31 -5.84
CA GLN A 116 10.01 -23.40 -6.44
C GLN A 116 10.84 -24.52 -5.87
N THR A 117 10.69 -24.80 -4.59
CA THR A 117 11.45 -25.87 -4.01
C THR A 117 10.93 -27.22 -4.43
N SER A 118 9.75 -27.32 -4.81
CA SER A 118 9.17 -28.43 -5.44
C SER A 118 9.84 -29.72 -5.18
N SER A 119 9.92 -30.09 -4.02
CA SER A 119 10.19 -31.45 -3.82
C SER A 119 8.89 -32.11 -3.98
N PRO A 120 8.80 -32.95 -4.93
CA PRO A 120 7.52 -33.52 -5.21
C PRO A 120 6.90 -34.18 -4.05
N ALA A 121 7.65 -34.55 -3.14
CA ALA A 121 7.05 -35.25 -2.11
C ALA A 121 6.35 -34.45 -1.15
N VAL A 122 6.25 -33.49 -1.29
CA VAL A 122 5.74 -32.82 -0.26
C VAL A 122 4.38 -32.58 -0.19
N LEU A 123 4.03 -32.83 -0.04
CA LEU A 123 3.21 -32.40 0.13
C LEU A 123 2.41 -32.50 0.75
N HIS A 124 2.34 -32.56 1.40
CA HIS A 124 1.85 -32.45 2.05
C HIS A 124 0.92 -32.15 2.14
N PRO A 125 0.65 -32.50 2.32
CA PRO A 125 -0.11 -32.22 2.41
C PRO A 125 -0.74 -31.73 2.87
N SER A 126 -0.80 -31.71 3.21
CA SER A 126 -1.08 -31.19 3.64
C SER A 126 -1.46 -30.55 3.75
N THR A 127 -1.42 -30.52 3.97
CA THR A 127 -1.64 -29.76 4.22
C THR A 127 -2.47 -29.17 3.98
N SER A 128 -2.90 -29.06 4.05
CA SER A 128 -3.61 -28.53 3.85
C SER A 128 -4.20 -28.09 4.04
N ALA A 129 -4.46 -27.95 4.40
CA ALA A 129 -5.00 -27.53 4.52
C ALA A 129 -5.44 -26.93 4.38
#